data_36eb101a0509c0a764552987490abd6a
#
_entry.id   36eb101a0509c0a764552987490abd6a
#
_cell.length_a   1.000
_cell.length_b   1.000
_cell.length_c   1.000
_cell.angle_alpha   90.00
_cell.angle_beta   90.00
_cell.angle_gamma   90.00
#
_symmetry.space_group_name_H-M   'P 1'
#
loop_
_entity.id
_entity.type
_entity.pdbx_description
1 polymer ?
#
loop_
_entity_poly.entity_id
_entity_poly.type
_entity_poly.pdbx_seq_one_letter_code
_entity_poly.pdbx_strand_id
1 'polypeptide(L)'
;MPGTSSARPDSKAVISPIAFDIINRPTPVEAADGRMHLAYEIQAVNQSTLTVTVNRIQARAQKSTIGKSLAGEDLINRTRLNDGTTGSATLGAGESAMLFLDVSYSKKRRNPKTIAHAITTSWPDPVTIGETVKQTFVGVGTKVSKRKAIEVAAPLRGNNWVA
;
A
#
# COMPACT_ATOMS: atom_id res chain seq x y z
N MET A 1 -30.68 -41.43 -6.08
CA MET A 1 -29.29 -41.32 -5.61
C MET A 1 -28.98 -39.85 -5.48
N PRO A 2 -28.81 -39.25 -4.29
CA PRO A 2 -28.42 -37.86 -4.16
C PRO A 2 -26.92 -37.77 -4.40
N GLY A 3 -26.55 -36.88 -5.34
CA GLY A 3 -25.16 -36.59 -5.67
C GLY A 3 -24.44 -35.90 -4.52
N THR A 4 -23.35 -36.49 -4.05
CA THR A 4 -22.41 -35.89 -3.11
C THR A 4 -21.71 -34.73 -3.79
N SER A 5 -22.09 -33.50 -3.42
CA SER A 5 -21.33 -32.30 -3.72
C SER A 5 -19.97 -32.41 -3.04
N SER A 6 -18.92 -32.65 -3.83
CA SER A 6 -17.54 -32.55 -3.37
C SER A 6 -17.24 -31.09 -3.07
N ALA A 7 -17.26 -30.69 -1.81
CA ALA A 7 -16.75 -29.40 -1.38
C ALA A 7 -15.27 -29.31 -1.80
N ARG A 8 -14.93 -28.29 -2.60
CA ARG A 8 -13.53 -27.92 -2.85
C ARG A 8 -12.86 -27.68 -1.49
N PRO A 9 -11.62 -28.19 -1.29
CA PRO A 9 -10.89 -27.85 -0.09
C PRO A 9 -10.75 -26.34 -0.02
N ASP A 10 -11.24 -25.77 1.08
CA ASP A 10 -11.16 -24.34 1.36
C ASP A 10 -9.72 -23.85 1.15
N SER A 11 -9.55 -22.88 0.24
CA SER A 11 -8.37 -22.04 0.25
C SER A 11 -8.26 -21.49 1.66
N LYS A 12 -7.18 -21.83 2.36
CA LYS A 12 -6.92 -21.44 3.74
C LYS A 12 -7.29 -19.96 3.91
N ALA A 13 -8.39 -19.68 4.59
CA ALA A 13 -8.85 -18.32 4.80
C ALA A 13 -7.74 -17.56 5.55
N VAL A 14 -7.20 -16.54 4.91
CA VAL A 14 -6.15 -15.70 5.48
C VAL A 14 -6.85 -14.60 6.25
N ILE A 15 -6.88 -14.70 7.58
CA ILE A 15 -7.43 -13.66 8.44
C ILE A 15 -6.36 -12.58 8.61
N SER A 16 -6.68 -11.37 8.16
CA SER A 16 -5.85 -10.18 8.41
C SER A 16 -6.40 -9.40 9.59
N PRO A 17 -5.58 -9.08 10.60
CA PRO A 17 -6.00 -8.19 11.68
C PRO A 17 -6.11 -6.73 11.22
N ILE A 18 -5.51 -6.37 10.08
CA ILE A 18 -5.57 -5.03 9.48
C ILE A 18 -6.40 -5.06 8.20
N ALA A 19 -7.34 -4.12 8.08
CA ALA A 19 -7.98 -3.77 6.82
C ALA A 19 -7.14 -2.70 6.10
N PHE A 20 -7.04 -2.82 4.78
CA PHE A 20 -6.36 -1.85 3.93
C PHE A 20 -7.29 -1.38 2.82
N ASP A 21 -7.27 -0.08 2.54
CA ASP A 21 -7.98 0.52 1.41
C ASP A 21 -7.12 1.55 0.69
N ILE A 22 -7.31 1.69 -0.62
CA ILE A 22 -6.60 2.68 -1.44
C ILE A 22 -7.51 3.87 -1.64
N ILE A 23 -7.14 5.00 -1.05
CA ILE A 23 -7.97 6.20 -1.00
C ILE A 23 -8.21 6.78 -2.40
N ASN A 24 -7.14 6.88 -3.20
CA ASN A 24 -7.21 7.51 -4.51
C ASN A 24 -6.64 6.61 -5.61
N ARG A 25 -7.25 6.69 -6.80
CA ARG A 25 -6.70 6.02 -7.98
C ARG A 25 -5.40 6.70 -8.39
N PRO A 26 -4.27 5.98 -8.41
CA PRO A 26 -3.01 6.57 -8.85
C PRO A 26 -3.07 6.97 -10.32
N THR A 27 -2.57 8.15 -10.62
CA THR A 27 -2.41 8.65 -11.99
C THR A 27 -0.93 8.57 -12.37
N PRO A 28 -0.56 7.94 -13.51
CA PRO A 28 0.82 7.89 -13.94
C PRO A 28 1.35 9.29 -14.29
N VAL A 29 2.47 9.66 -13.71
CA VAL A 29 3.16 10.94 -13.96
C VAL A 29 4.61 10.65 -14.33
N GLU A 30 5.12 11.29 -15.38
CA GLU A 30 6.55 11.30 -15.66
C GLU A 30 7.22 12.33 -14.75
N ALA A 31 8.19 11.88 -13.94
CA ALA A 31 8.93 12.74 -13.04
C ALA A 31 10.27 13.21 -13.64
N ALA A 32 10.92 14.15 -12.97
CA ALA A 32 12.19 14.73 -13.42
C ALA A 32 13.36 13.73 -13.52
N ASP A 33 13.23 12.56 -12.85
CA ASP A 33 14.19 11.45 -12.96
C ASP A 33 14.01 10.62 -14.25
N GLY A 34 13.08 11.01 -15.12
CA GLY A 34 12.78 10.31 -16.37
C GLY A 34 12.05 8.97 -16.19
N ARG A 35 11.49 8.73 -15.02
CA ARG A 35 10.68 7.53 -14.71
C ARG A 35 9.20 7.88 -14.62
N MET A 36 8.38 6.86 -14.75
CA MET A 36 6.96 6.96 -14.42
C MET A 36 6.75 6.71 -12.93
N HIS A 37 5.93 7.52 -12.30
CA HIS A 37 5.57 7.45 -10.91
C HIS A 37 4.06 7.26 -10.73
N LEU A 38 3.70 6.50 -9.71
CA LEU A 38 2.34 6.38 -9.17
C LEU A 38 2.43 6.79 -7.70
N ALA A 39 1.95 7.99 -7.39
CA ALA A 39 1.84 8.48 -6.01
C ALA A 39 0.39 8.30 -5.53
N TYR A 40 0.19 7.66 -4.39
CA TYR A 40 -1.13 7.37 -3.80
C TYR A 40 -1.01 6.98 -2.34
N GLU A 41 -2.15 6.89 -1.66
CA GLU A 41 -2.23 6.55 -0.26
C GLU A 41 -2.98 5.24 -0.04
N ILE A 42 -2.51 4.48 0.95
CA ILE A 42 -3.22 3.33 1.51
C ILE A 42 -3.60 3.66 2.94
N GLN A 43 -4.89 3.59 3.25
CA GLN A 43 -5.37 3.59 4.62
C GLN A 43 -5.23 2.19 5.20
N ALA A 44 -4.67 2.08 6.40
CA ALA A 44 -4.59 0.87 7.20
C ALA A 44 -5.40 1.07 8.48
N VAL A 45 -6.25 0.11 8.84
CA VAL A 45 -7.05 0.14 10.07
C VAL A 45 -6.86 -1.18 10.80
N ASN A 46 -6.32 -1.13 12.00
CA ASN A 46 -6.22 -2.31 12.85
C ASN A 46 -7.59 -2.60 13.49
N GLN A 47 -8.26 -3.63 12.99
CA GLN A 47 -9.58 -4.05 13.46
C GLN A 47 -9.52 -5.10 14.58
N SER A 48 -8.32 -5.43 15.05
CA SER A 48 -8.11 -6.41 16.12
C SER A 48 -7.81 -5.72 17.46
N THR A 49 -7.76 -6.53 18.51
CA THR A 49 -7.31 -6.12 19.85
C THR A 49 -5.79 -6.23 20.04
N LEU A 50 -5.08 -6.71 19.03
CA LEU A 50 -3.63 -6.92 19.06
C LEU A 50 -2.91 -5.68 18.52
N THR A 51 -1.67 -5.50 18.94
CA THR A 51 -0.75 -4.55 18.29
C THR A 51 -0.21 -5.18 17.01
N VAL A 52 -0.35 -4.50 15.88
CA VAL A 52 0.05 -5.02 14.56
C VAL A 52 1.06 -4.09 13.90
N THR A 53 2.16 -4.64 13.41
CA THR A 53 3.18 -3.89 12.67
C THR A 53 3.09 -4.20 11.18
N VAL A 54 3.07 -3.15 10.36
CA VAL A 54 3.27 -3.26 8.91
C VAL A 54 4.77 -3.31 8.64
N ASN A 55 5.25 -4.44 8.11
CA ASN A 55 6.68 -4.68 7.92
C ASN A 55 7.15 -4.35 6.50
N ARG A 56 6.29 -4.56 5.50
CA ARG A 56 6.65 -4.40 4.10
C ARG A 56 5.43 -4.21 3.22
N ILE A 57 5.55 -3.37 2.21
CA ILE A 57 4.58 -3.20 1.13
C ILE A 57 5.30 -3.36 -0.20
N GLN A 58 4.81 -4.26 -1.05
CA GLN A 58 5.30 -4.45 -2.41
C GLN A 58 4.16 -4.24 -3.40
N ALA A 59 4.27 -3.21 -4.23
CA ALA A 59 3.33 -3.00 -5.32
C ALA A 59 3.49 -4.06 -6.41
N ARG A 60 2.37 -4.47 -6.99
CA ARG A 60 2.28 -5.49 -8.04
C ARG A 60 1.41 -4.98 -9.19
N ALA A 61 1.87 -5.19 -10.41
CA ALA A 61 1.07 -4.96 -11.61
C ALA A 61 0.83 -6.30 -12.29
N GLN A 62 -0.42 -6.74 -12.36
CA GLN A 62 -0.77 -8.10 -12.76
C GLN A 62 -0.08 -9.14 -11.84
N LYS A 63 0.74 -10.04 -12.40
CA LYS A 63 1.48 -11.08 -11.65
C LYS A 63 2.91 -10.66 -11.27
N SER A 64 3.39 -9.49 -11.74
CA SER A 64 4.77 -9.03 -11.55
C SER A 64 4.86 -7.95 -10.48
N THR A 65 6.01 -7.86 -9.81
CA THR A 65 6.33 -6.72 -8.94
C THR A 65 6.57 -5.46 -9.78
N ILE A 66 6.26 -4.30 -9.21
CA ILE A 66 6.51 -2.99 -9.81
C ILE A 66 7.09 -2.06 -8.74
N GLY A 67 8.13 -1.31 -9.11
CA GLY A 67 8.85 -0.46 -8.17
C GLY A 67 9.63 -1.23 -7.11
N LYS A 68 10.26 -0.47 -6.22
CA LYS A 68 10.92 -1.03 -5.03
C LYS A 68 9.88 -1.39 -3.97
N SER A 69 10.19 -2.36 -3.12
CA SER A 69 9.39 -2.60 -1.91
C SER A 69 9.67 -1.50 -0.89
N LEU A 70 8.63 -1.10 -0.18
CA LEU A 70 8.69 -0.17 0.94
C LEU A 70 8.80 -1.00 2.22
N ALA A 71 9.87 -0.84 3.00
CA ALA A 71 10.13 -1.57 4.25
C ALA A 71 11.12 -0.79 5.13
N GLY A 72 11.22 -1.16 6.42
CA GLY A 72 12.14 -0.53 7.37
C GLY A 72 11.89 0.97 7.50
N GLU A 73 12.95 1.77 7.58
CA GLU A 73 12.87 3.22 7.75
C GLU A 73 12.08 3.91 6.63
N ASP A 74 12.23 3.47 5.38
CA ASP A 74 11.46 4.03 4.27
C ASP A 74 9.95 3.89 4.48
N LEU A 75 9.50 2.76 5.02
CA LEU A 75 8.10 2.54 5.35
C LEU A 75 7.66 3.39 6.54
N ILE A 76 8.47 3.42 7.60
CA ILE A 76 8.21 4.19 8.82
C ILE A 76 8.07 5.68 8.48
N ASN A 77 8.99 6.23 7.70
CA ASN A 77 9.00 7.64 7.29
C ASN A 77 7.80 8.01 6.38
N ARG A 78 7.18 7.02 5.74
CA ARG A 78 6.00 7.19 4.88
C ARG A 78 4.70 6.74 5.55
N THR A 79 4.74 6.49 6.85
CA THR A 79 3.57 6.15 7.66
C THR A 79 3.22 7.31 8.59
N ARG A 80 1.94 7.64 8.66
CA ARG A 80 1.40 8.60 9.63
C ARG A 80 0.22 7.98 10.32
N LEU A 81 0.28 7.84 11.64
CA LEU A 81 -0.84 7.40 12.44
C LEU A 81 -1.93 8.47 12.48
N ASN A 82 -3.15 8.06 12.75
CA ASN A 82 -4.31 8.97 12.70
C ASN A 82 -4.29 10.04 13.80
N ASP A 83 -3.56 9.82 14.88
CA ASP A 83 -3.30 10.81 15.95
C ASP A 83 -2.21 11.84 15.57
N GLY A 84 -1.64 11.74 14.36
CA GLY A 84 -0.55 12.58 13.87
C GLY A 84 0.85 12.04 14.18
N THR A 85 0.99 10.96 14.93
CA THR A 85 2.27 10.32 15.23
C THR A 85 2.96 9.86 13.96
N THR A 86 4.26 10.13 13.87
CA THR A 86 5.18 9.70 12.81
C THR A 86 6.27 8.83 13.40
N GLY A 87 7.07 8.16 12.55
CA GLY A 87 8.18 7.33 13.02
C GLY A 87 7.77 5.94 13.50
N SER A 88 6.56 5.49 13.16
CA SER A 88 6.07 4.16 13.47
C SER A 88 5.22 3.60 12.34
N ALA A 89 5.32 2.30 12.12
CA ALA A 89 4.41 1.53 11.26
C ALA A 89 3.66 0.46 12.09
N THR A 90 3.57 0.67 13.41
CA THR A 90 2.90 -0.20 14.37
C THR A 90 1.59 0.46 14.80
N LEU A 91 0.49 -0.27 14.67
CA LEU A 91 -0.85 0.16 15.02
C LEU A 91 -1.35 -0.62 16.24
N GLY A 92 -1.73 0.09 17.29
CA GLY A 92 -2.46 -0.47 18.43
C GLY A 92 -3.89 -0.89 18.06
N ALA A 93 -4.61 -1.43 19.00
CA ALA A 93 -6.01 -1.84 18.83
C ALA A 93 -6.89 -0.68 18.40
N GLY A 94 -7.60 -0.82 17.28
CA GLY A 94 -8.49 0.22 16.73
C GLY A 94 -7.79 1.41 16.08
N GLU A 95 -6.47 1.46 16.08
CA GLU A 95 -5.72 2.53 15.43
C GLU A 95 -5.75 2.44 13.91
N SER A 96 -5.54 3.57 13.27
CA SER A 96 -5.41 3.67 11.82
C SER A 96 -4.19 4.49 11.42
N ALA A 97 -3.71 4.23 10.22
CA ALA A 97 -2.58 4.93 9.64
C ALA A 97 -2.81 5.22 8.16
N MET A 98 -2.16 6.27 7.68
CA MET A 98 -2.00 6.57 6.27
C MET A 98 -0.58 6.19 5.82
N LEU A 99 -0.49 5.40 4.77
CA LEU A 99 0.75 4.93 4.17
C LEU A 99 0.90 5.62 2.80
N PHE A 100 1.94 6.44 2.65
CA PHE A 100 2.20 7.20 1.43
C PHE A 100 3.12 6.42 0.51
N LEU A 101 2.64 6.05 -0.66
CA LEU A 101 3.38 5.28 -1.63
C LEU A 101 3.77 6.13 -2.84
N ASP A 102 5.00 5.93 -3.31
CA ASP A 102 5.48 6.38 -4.60
C ASP A 102 6.14 5.20 -5.31
N VAL A 103 5.44 4.67 -6.30
CA VAL A 103 5.87 3.49 -7.06
C VAL A 103 6.44 3.94 -8.40
N SER A 104 7.77 3.94 -8.50
CA SER A 104 8.46 4.33 -9.74
C SER A 104 8.79 3.13 -10.64
N TYR A 105 8.70 3.31 -11.95
CA TYR A 105 9.03 2.29 -12.95
C TYR A 105 9.53 2.93 -14.27
N SER A 106 10.17 2.12 -15.10
CA SER A 106 10.70 2.59 -16.38
C SER A 106 9.59 3.08 -17.30
N LYS A 107 9.75 4.26 -17.92
CA LYS A 107 8.82 4.80 -18.91
C LYS A 107 8.70 3.94 -20.18
N LYS A 108 9.66 3.06 -20.43
CA LYS A 108 9.57 2.08 -21.53
C LYS A 108 8.53 0.99 -21.23
N ARG A 109 8.15 0.81 -19.95
CA ARG A 109 7.10 -0.11 -19.56
C ARG A 109 5.74 0.53 -19.79
N ARG A 110 4.80 -0.20 -20.38
CA ARG A 110 3.41 0.24 -20.50
C ARG A 110 2.82 0.49 -19.11
N ASN A 111 2.07 1.57 -18.97
CA ASN A 111 1.36 1.89 -17.71
C ASN A 111 0.45 0.72 -17.30
N PRO A 112 0.51 0.27 -16.04
CA PRO A 112 -0.36 -0.79 -15.56
C PRO A 112 -1.83 -0.35 -15.59
N LYS A 113 -2.75 -1.25 -15.92
CA LYS A 113 -4.19 -0.98 -15.85
C LYS A 113 -4.72 -1.05 -14.42
N THR A 114 -4.09 -1.90 -13.61
CA THR A 114 -4.40 -2.15 -12.21
C THR A 114 -3.12 -2.29 -11.42
N ILE A 115 -3.16 -1.90 -10.17
CA ILE A 115 -2.11 -2.12 -9.20
C ILE A 115 -2.71 -2.86 -8.00
N ALA A 116 -1.98 -3.79 -7.44
CA ALA A 116 -2.31 -4.52 -6.22
C ALA A 116 -1.09 -4.52 -5.29
N HIS A 117 -1.25 -4.99 -4.07
CA HIS A 117 -0.18 -4.97 -3.08
C HIS A 117 -0.03 -6.34 -2.42
N ALA A 118 1.23 -6.74 -2.19
CA ALA A 118 1.58 -7.74 -1.21
C ALA A 118 2.04 -6.99 0.04
N ILE A 119 1.30 -7.14 1.14
CA ILE A 119 1.56 -6.45 2.40
C ILE A 119 1.92 -7.49 3.44
N THR A 120 3.09 -7.34 4.06
CA THR A 120 3.54 -8.20 5.15
C THR A 120 3.31 -7.48 6.47
N THR A 121 2.62 -8.14 7.37
CA THR A 121 2.36 -7.66 8.73
C THR A 121 2.83 -8.68 9.76
N SER A 122 3.05 -8.23 10.98
CA SER A 122 3.35 -9.10 12.13
C SER A 122 2.60 -8.63 13.37
N TRP A 123 2.28 -9.60 14.23
CA TRP A 123 1.59 -9.38 15.51
C TRP A 123 1.96 -10.48 16.51
N PRO A 124 1.81 -10.26 17.84
CA PRO A 124 1.97 -11.31 18.83
C PRO A 124 1.05 -12.49 18.57
N ASP A 125 1.53 -13.71 18.68
CA ASP A 125 0.68 -14.91 18.57
C ASP A 125 -0.29 -14.95 19.76
N PRO A 126 -1.61 -14.95 19.53
CA PRO A 126 -2.58 -15.00 20.61
C PRO A 126 -2.63 -16.36 21.34
N VAL A 127 -2.03 -17.39 20.77
CA VAL A 127 -2.05 -18.77 21.31
C VAL A 127 -0.72 -19.09 22.01
N THR A 128 0.40 -18.70 21.41
CA THR A 128 1.74 -19.05 21.93
C THR A 128 2.44 -17.80 22.46
N ILE A 129 2.53 -17.72 23.78
CA ILE A 129 3.17 -16.56 24.46
C ILE A 129 4.64 -16.41 24.02
N GLY A 130 5.00 -15.19 23.62
CA GLY A 130 6.36 -14.84 23.17
C GLY A 130 6.62 -15.09 21.69
N GLU A 131 5.72 -15.76 20.98
CA GLU A 131 5.82 -15.95 19.54
C GLU A 131 5.23 -14.77 18.76
N THR A 132 5.66 -14.63 17.52
CA THR A 132 5.18 -13.59 16.60
C THR A 132 4.70 -14.24 15.31
N VAL A 133 3.46 -13.98 14.97
CA VAL A 133 2.91 -14.33 13.66
C VAL A 133 3.37 -13.31 12.64
N LYS A 134 3.87 -13.77 11.50
CA LYS A 134 4.22 -12.93 10.36
C LYS A 134 3.52 -13.45 9.12
N GLN A 135 2.75 -12.60 8.46
CA GLN A 135 1.92 -13.01 7.32
C GLN A 135 1.98 -11.99 6.20
N THR A 136 1.90 -12.48 4.96
CA THR A 136 1.81 -11.64 3.76
C THR A 136 0.45 -11.83 3.09
N PHE A 137 -0.25 -10.75 2.90
CA PHE A 137 -1.53 -10.71 2.18
C PHE A 137 -1.29 -10.16 0.78
N VAL A 138 -1.95 -10.75 -0.20
CA VAL A 138 -1.98 -10.23 -1.57
C VAL A 138 -3.43 -9.89 -1.90
N GLY A 139 -3.71 -8.61 -2.08
CA GLY A 139 -5.11 -8.21 -2.31
C GLY A 139 -5.22 -6.74 -2.67
N VAL A 140 -5.27 -5.90 -1.68
CA VAL A 140 -5.55 -4.46 -1.79
C VAL A 140 -5.13 -3.88 -3.14
N GLY A 141 -6.10 -3.65 -4.01
CA GLY A 141 -5.83 -3.24 -5.38
C GLY A 141 -6.80 -2.19 -5.91
N THR A 142 -6.35 -1.43 -6.89
CA THR A 142 -7.18 -0.41 -7.55
C THR A 142 -6.85 -0.31 -9.04
N LYS A 143 -7.76 0.29 -9.78
CA LYS A 143 -7.51 0.68 -11.18
C LYS A 143 -6.57 1.87 -11.22
N VAL A 144 -5.60 1.85 -12.12
CA VAL A 144 -4.78 3.04 -12.41
C VAL A 144 -5.58 3.99 -13.32
N SER A 145 -5.48 5.28 -13.04
CA SER A 145 -6.17 6.32 -13.80
C SER A 145 -5.68 6.33 -15.25
N LYS A 146 -6.61 6.55 -16.18
CA LYS A 146 -6.29 6.79 -17.60
C LYS A 146 -6.16 8.29 -17.90
N ARG A 147 -6.45 9.16 -16.92
CA ARG A 147 -6.35 10.60 -17.09
C ARG A 147 -4.87 10.98 -17.18
N LYS A 148 -4.58 11.99 -17.97
CA LYS A 148 -3.27 12.64 -17.94
C LYS A 148 -3.15 13.45 -16.65
N ALA A 149 -1.93 13.55 -16.13
CA ALA A 149 -1.63 14.47 -15.05
C ALA A 149 -1.94 15.92 -15.50
N ILE A 150 -2.39 16.74 -14.57
CA ILE A 150 -2.62 18.16 -14.82
C ILE A 150 -1.25 18.84 -14.82
N GLU A 151 -0.91 19.49 -15.91
CA GLU A 151 0.26 20.36 -15.98
C GLU A 151 -0.11 21.73 -15.42
N VAL A 152 0.58 22.14 -14.35
CA VAL A 152 0.39 23.44 -13.74
C VAL A 152 1.55 24.33 -14.17
N ALA A 153 1.26 25.42 -14.88
CA ALA A 153 2.26 26.44 -15.17
C ALA A 153 2.57 27.24 -13.90
N ALA A 154 3.76 27.85 -13.85
CA ALA A 154 4.11 28.77 -12.78
C ALA A 154 3.01 29.84 -12.64
N PRO A 155 2.50 30.08 -11.40
CA PRO A 155 1.38 31.01 -11.18
C PRO A 155 1.74 32.46 -11.51
N LEU A 156 3.03 32.75 -11.61
CA LEU A 156 3.55 34.07 -11.80
C LEU A 156 4.30 34.15 -13.15
N ARG A 157 3.99 35.18 -13.95
CA ARG A 157 4.66 35.48 -15.21
C ARG A 157 5.42 36.81 -15.08
N GLY A 158 6.59 36.90 -15.70
CA GLY A 158 7.41 38.10 -15.72
C GLY A 158 8.71 37.97 -14.93
N ASN A 159 9.49 39.02 -14.92
CA ASN A 159 10.77 39.12 -14.21
C ASN A 159 10.58 39.90 -12.90
N ASN A 160 11.49 39.74 -11.95
CA ASN A 160 11.54 40.48 -10.67
C ASN A 160 10.55 40.01 -9.59
N TRP A 161 10.41 38.69 -9.40
CA TRP A 161 9.72 38.13 -8.23
C TRP A 161 10.65 38.19 -7.02
N VAL A 162 10.17 38.80 -5.93
CA VAL A 162 10.85 38.83 -4.64
C VAL A 162 10.09 37.83 -3.71
N ALA A 163 10.84 36.91 -3.12
CA ALA A 163 10.31 35.96 -2.12
C ALA A 163 10.48 36.55 -0.71
#